data_0ca4bbc4225ddefef160bf294c320abc
#
_entry.id   0ca4bbc4225ddefef160bf294c320abc
#
_cell.length_a   1.000
_cell.length_b   1.000
_cell.length_c   1.000
_cell.angle_alpha   90.00
_cell.angle_beta   90.00
_cell.angle_gamma   90.00
#
_symmetry.space_group_name_H-M   'P 1'
#
loop_
_entity.id
_entity.type
_entity.pdbx_description
1 polymer ?
#
loop_
_entity_poly.entity_id
_entity_poly.type
_entity_poly.pdbx_seq_one_letter_code
_entity_poly.pdbx_strand_id
1 'polypeptide(L)'
;MILYLAEEFNRLQAVMDKRFGDIAVENGYLPQPQVELLLKKQGDEYLIFLQTIVDQGIMSMADTENLLADYKKARGLSDEECEALKSGDTDAVISMFLPKEATLFEELAGVAVRTMIRCVDRDICLEQGNMEESINGKNGAFQTLEAEDGSRICVGLIEEDGGFLNAASSFAGEAFATLDADALDSCAELLNCINGIYASAKSKESIEWELLPPAMYETDQDMQADGGICVLPMLVKGSRLRFVVFQ
;
A
#
# COMPACT_ATOMS: atom_id res chain seq x y z
N MET A 1 -10.38 12.20 -7.65
CA MET A 1 -9.37 11.12 -7.71
C MET A 1 -8.51 11.11 -6.44
N ILE A 2 -7.72 12.15 -6.14
CA ILE A 2 -6.90 12.26 -4.93
C ILE A 2 -7.72 12.14 -3.63
N LEU A 3 -8.88 12.77 -3.56
CA LEU A 3 -9.79 12.74 -2.40
C LEU A 3 -10.34 11.34 -2.08
N TYR A 4 -10.65 10.57 -3.10
CA TYR A 4 -11.18 9.22 -2.91
C TYR A 4 -10.08 8.25 -2.43
N LEU A 5 -8.87 8.36 -2.96
CA LEU A 5 -7.72 7.58 -2.51
C LEU A 5 -7.35 7.92 -1.06
N ALA A 6 -7.32 9.20 -0.69
CA ALA A 6 -7.12 9.62 0.69
C ALA A 6 -8.20 9.09 1.65
N GLU A 7 -9.44 8.95 1.16
CA GLU A 7 -10.56 8.41 1.91
C GLU A 7 -10.44 6.89 2.13
N GLU A 8 -10.04 6.16 1.10
CA GLU A 8 -9.78 4.73 1.22
C GLU A 8 -8.61 4.45 2.16
N PHE A 9 -7.54 5.26 2.09
CA PHE A 9 -6.44 5.16 3.03
C PHE A 9 -6.83 5.53 4.47
N ASN A 10 -7.67 6.53 4.65
CA ASN A 10 -8.24 6.82 5.98
C ASN A 10 -9.08 5.65 6.50
N ARG A 11 -9.77 4.90 5.61
CA ARG A 11 -10.49 3.67 5.97
C ARG A 11 -9.54 2.50 6.27
N LEU A 12 -8.46 2.35 5.48
CA LEU A 12 -7.37 1.40 5.80
C LEU A 12 -6.82 1.68 7.18
N GLN A 13 -6.56 2.94 7.49
CA GLN A 13 -6.10 3.38 8.80
C GLN A 13 -7.15 3.13 9.89
N ALA A 14 -8.43 3.39 9.61
CA ALA A 14 -9.52 3.11 10.55
C ALA A 14 -9.65 1.62 10.88
N VAL A 15 -9.43 0.74 9.92
CA VAL A 15 -9.39 -0.71 10.17
C VAL A 15 -8.20 -1.09 11.04
N MET A 16 -7.04 -0.46 10.82
CA MET A 16 -5.85 -0.68 11.65
C MET A 16 -6.04 -0.11 13.06
N ASP A 17 -6.62 1.08 13.18
CA ASP A 17 -6.95 1.70 14.45
C ASP A 17 -8.01 0.88 15.21
N LYS A 18 -8.95 0.25 14.51
CA LYS A 18 -9.90 -0.69 15.11
C LYS A 18 -9.21 -1.93 15.67
N ARG A 19 -8.23 -2.52 14.94
CA ARG A 19 -7.39 -3.60 15.48
C ARG A 19 -6.57 -3.15 16.68
N PHE A 20 -5.97 -1.98 16.61
CA PHE A 20 -5.28 -1.39 17.76
C PHE A 20 -6.25 -1.12 18.91
N GLY A 21 -7.46 -0.63 18.60
CA GLY A 21 -8.53 -0.43 19.55
C GLY A 21 -8.94 -1.73 20.24
N ASP A 22 -9.10 -2.81 19.50
CA ASP A 22 -9.43 -4.13 20.04
C ASP A 22 -8.34 -4.62 21.01
N ILE A 23 -7.07 -4.50 20.63
CA ILE A 23 -5.92 -4.82 21.50
C ILE A 23 -5.89 -3.92 22.72
N ALA A 24 -6.18 -2.63 22.58
CA ALA A 24 -6.20 -1.70 23.69
C ALA A 24 -7.33 -2.01 24.70
N VAL A 25 -8.47 -2.50 24.21
CA VAL A 25 -9.58 -2.98 25.06
C VAL A 25 -9.22 -4.30 25.75
N GLU A 26 -8.70 -5.25 25.02
CA GLU A 26 -8.28 -6.57 25.55
C GLU A 26 -7.21 -6.43 26.64
N ASN A 27 -6.29 -5.49 26.48
CA ASN A 27 -5.24 -5.20 27.47
C ASN A 27 -5.67 -4.21 28.57
N GLY A 28 -6.92 -3.73 28.55
CA GLY A 28 -7.48 -2.85 29.57
C GLY A 28 -7.00 -1.39 29.52
N TYR A 29 -6.37 -0.95 28.42
CA TYR A 29 -5.92 0.44 28.25
C TYR A 29 -7.06 1.40 27.93
N LEU A 30 -8.04 0.96 27.12
CA LEU A 30 -9.20 1.76 26.73
C LEU A 30 -10.49 0.93 26.88
N PRO A 31 -11.58 1.53 27.38
CA PRO A 31 -12.88 0.88 27.37
C PRO A 31 -13.50 0.91 25.96
N GLN A 32 -14.21 -0.15 25.58
CA GLN A 32 -14.87 -0.30 24.28
C GLN A 32 -15.63 0.95 23.80
N PRO A 33 -16.43 1.64 24.63
CA PRO A 33 -17.15 2.85 24.20
C PRO A 33 -16.23 4.01 23.79
N GLN A 34 -15.01 4.10 24.33
CA GLN A 34 -14.05 5.12 23.90
C GLN A 34 -13.46 4.79 22.54
N VAL A 35 -13.18 3.53 22.25
CA VAL A 35 -12.71 3.09 20.92
C VAL A 35 -13.78 3.38 19.88
N GLU A 36 -15.05 3.05 20.14
CA GLU A 36 -16.17 3.35 19.26
C GLU A 36 -16.35 4.86 19.01
N LEU A 37 -16.16 5.68 20.06
CA LEU A 37 -16.23 7.15 19.93
C LEU A 37 -15.10 7.69 19.06
N LEU A 38 -13.87 7.17 19.19
CA LEU A 38 -12.71 7.57 18.39
C LEU A 38 -12.88 7.18 16.92
N LEU A 39 -13.35 5.96 16.66
CA LEU A 39 -13.64 5.48 15.31
C LEU A 39 -14.77 6.30 14.64
N LYS A 40 -15.81 6.64 15.40
CA LYS A 40 -16.88 7.50 14.91
C LYS A 40 -16.37 8.89 14.56
N LYS A 41 -15.52 9.47 15.42
CA LYS A 41 -14.95 10.81 15.18
C LYS A 41 -14.07 10.84 13.92
N GLN A 42 -13.35 9.77 13.63
CA GLN A 42 -12.58 9.62 12.40
C GLN A 42 -13.48 9.56 11.16
N GLY A 43 -14.63 8.85 11.25
CA GLY A 43 -15.65 8.85 10.20
C GLY A 43 -16.40 10.18 10.03
N ASP A 44 -16.62 10.90 11.14
CA ASP A 44 -17.32 12.19 11.12
C ASP A 44 -16.50 13.30 10.44
N GLU A 45 -15.17 13.28 10.50
CA GLU A 45 -14.32 14.27 9.82
C GLU A 45 -14.49 14.23 8.29
N TYR A 46 -14.72 13.06 7.73
CA TYR A 46 -15.01 12.91 6.30
C TYR A 46 -16.43 13.41 5.94
N LEU A 47 -17.41 13.08 6.73
CA LEU A 47 -18.77 13.59 6.54
C LEU A 47 -18.80 15.12 6.61
N ILE A 48 -18.01 15.71 7.52
CA ILE A 48 -17.85 17.16 7.63
C ILE A 48 -17.24 17.74 6.35
N PHE A 49 -16.27 17.10 5.72
CA PHE A 49 -15.65 17.60 4.49
C PHE A 49 -16.62 17.63 3.32
N LEU A 50 -17.35 16.54 3.04
CA LEU A 50 -18.38 16.50 2.00
C LEU A 50 -19.51 17.49 2.27
N GLN A 51 -19.96 17.56 3.51
CA GLN A 51 -20.97 18.53 3.91
C GLN A 51 -20.48 19.97 3.70
N THR A 52 -19.22 20.25 4.02
CA THR A 52 -18.60 21.57 3.80
C THR A 52 -18.57 21.95 2.32
N ILE A 53 -18.22 21.03 1.42
CA ILE A 53 -18.23 21.27 -0.03
C ILE A 53 -19.63 21.61 -0.53
N VAL A 54 -20.65 20.89 -0.05
CA VAL A 54 -22.03 21.14 -0.41
C VAL A 54 -22.53 22.46 0.21
N ASP A 55 -22.25 22.72 1.47
CA ASP A 55 -22.66 23.92 2.19
C ASP A 55 -22.01 25.20 1.63
N GLN A 56 -20.79 25.10 1.12
CA GLN A 56 -20.10 26.20 0.43
C GLN A 56 -20.55 26.37 -1.03
N GLY A 57 -21.46 25.52 -1.52
CA GLY A 57 -21.97 25.57 -2.89
C GLY A 57 -20.92 25.25 -3.96
N ILE A 58 -19.83 24.58 -3.60
CA ILE A 58 -18.79 24.14 -4.53
C ILE A 58 -19.34 23.01 -5.41
N MET A 59 -20.12 22.10 -4.82
CA MET A 59 -20.85 21.05 -5.52
C MET A 59 -22.24 20.88 -4.89
N SER A 60 -23.24 20.53 -5.69
CA SER A 60 -24.52 20.09 -5.15
C SER A 60 -24.41 18.65 -4.64
N MET A 61 -25.33 18.23 -3.75
CA MET A 61 -25.42 16.84 -3.30
C MET A 61 -25.59 15.88 -4.49
N ALA A 62 -26.43 16.27 -5.46
CA ALA A 62 -26.63 15.47 -6.68
C ALA A 62 -25.37 15.36 -7.53
N ASP A 63 -24.56 16.42 -7.63
CA ASP A 63 -23.27 16.38 -8.34
C ASP A 63 -22.26 15.46 -7.63
N THR A 64 -22.27 15.47 -6.30
CA THR A 64 -21.41 14.59 -5.50
C THR A 64 -21.80 13.12 -5.68
N GLU A 65 -23.12 12.81 -5.68
CA GLU A 65 -23.63 11.46 -5.94
C GLU A 65 -23.33 11.00 -7.38
N ASN A 66 -23.48 11.89 -8.37
CA ASN A 66 -23.15 11.59 -9.76
C ASN A 66 -21.65 11.35 -9.96
N LEU A 67 -20.81 12.18 -9.35
CA LEU A 67 -19.36 12.02 -9.40
C LEU A 67 -18.93 10.66 -8.82
N LEU A 68 -19.53 10.26 -7.72
CA LEU A 68 -19.28 8.96 -7.09
C LEU A 68 -19.73 7.80 -8.00
N ALA A 69 -20.91 7.94 -8.64
CA ALA A 69 -21.43 6.94 -9.57
C ALA A 69 -20.57 6.84 -10.84
N ASP A 70 -20.11 7.98 -11.39
CA ASP A 70 -19.23 8.03 -12.56
C ASP A 70 -17.86 7.43 -12.23
N TYR A 71 -17.35 7.69 -11.02
CA TYR A 71 -16.11 7.10 -10.54
C TYR A 71 -16.21 5.56 -10.44
N LYS A 72 -17.27 5.05 -9.80
CA LYS A 72 -17.53 3.60 -9.72
C LYS A 72 -17.58 2.96 -11.10
N LYS A 73 -18.29 3.59 -12.03
CA LYS A 73 -18.42 3.13 -13.40
C LYS A 73 -17.09 3.18 -14.16
N ALA A 74 -16.32 4.25 -14.01
CA ALA A 74 -15.01 4.41 -14.66
C ALA A 74 -13.98 3.38 -14.17
N ARG A 75 -14.10 2.94 -12.90
CA ARG A 75 -13.25 1.92 -12.29
C ARG A 75 -13.79 0.51 -12.47
N GLY A 76 -15.01 0.34 -13.01
CA GLY A 76 -15.63 -0.96 -13.18
C GLY A 76 -15.92 -1.69 -11.87
N LEU A 77 -16.12 -0.94 -10.78
CA LEU A 77 -16.36 -1.49 -9.44
C LEU A 77 -17.71 -2.20 -9.38
N SER A 78 -17.71 -3.43 -8.91
CA SER A 78 -18.91 -4.18 -8.55
C SER A 78 -19.56 -3.64 -7.26
N ASP A 79 -20.81 -4.00 -7.03
CA ASP A 79 -21.49 -3.63 -5.78
C ASP A 79 -20.82 -4.28 -4.55
N GLU A 80 -20.25 -5.48 -4.71
CA GLU A 80 -19.51 -6.19 -3.66
C GLU A 80 -18.21 -5.47 -3.30
N GLU A 81 -17.44 -5.01 -4.29
CA GLU A 81 -16.25 -4.19 -4.08
C GLU A 81 -16.61 -2.86 -3.39
N CYS A 82 -17.71 -2.24 -3.77
CA CYS A 82 -18.20 -1.03 -3.12
C CYS A 82 -18.58 -1.26 -1.65
N GLU A 83 -19.18 -2.40 -1.33
CA GLU A 83 -19.50 -2.75 0.07
C GLU A 83 -18.23 -3.09 0.87
N ALA A 84 -17.27 -3.78 0.27
CA ALA A 84 -15.94 -4.03 0.88
C ALA A 84 -15.22 -2.71 1.21
N LEU A 85 -15.24 -1.74 0.30
CA LEU A 85 -14.74 -0.39 0.53
C LEU A 85 -15.43 0.29 1.72
N LYS A 86 -16.75 0.21 1.78
CA LYS A 86 -17.54 0.81 2.88
C LYS A 86 -17.28 0.11 4.21
N SER A 87 -17.04 -1.20 4.21
CA SER A 87 -16.73 -1.96 5.42
C SER A 87 -15.32 -1.71 5.93
N GLY A 88 -14.45 -1.09 5.11
CA GLY A 88 -13.04 -0.88 5.41
C GLY A 88 -12.21 -2.17 5.33
N ASP A 89 -12.62 -3.11 4.48
CA ASP A 89 -11.85 -4.32 4.21
C ASP A 89 -10.59 -3.94 3.40
N THR A 90 -9.46 -3.93 4.11
CA THR A 90 -8.16 -3.52 3.57
C THR A 90 -7.70 -4.40 2.41
N ASP A 91 -7.92 -5.70 2.52
CA ASP A 91 -7.42 -6.64 1.51
C ASP A 91 -8.25 -6.53 0.24
N ALA A 92 -9.58 -6.37 0.36
CA ALA A 92 -10.44 -6.07 -0.78
C ALA A 92 -10.10 -4.73 -1.46
N VAL A 93 -9.70 -3.70 -0.69
CA VAL A 93 -9.26 -2.42 -1.27
C VAL A 93 -7.98 -2.59 -2.08
N ILE A 94 -6.99 -3.32 -1.55
CA ILE A 94 -5.71 -3.51 -2.23
C ILE A 94 -5.90 -4.35 -3.51
N SER A 95 -6.73 -5.38 -3.47
CA SER A 95 -7.02 -6.23 -4.63
C SER A 95 -7.61 -5.44 -5.81
N MET A 96 -8.34 -4.35 -5.54
CA MET A 96 -8.87 -3.47 -6.59
C MET A 96 -7.81 -2.71 -7.39
N PHE A 97 -6.62 -2.49 -6.79
CA PHE A 97 -5.50 -1.83 -7.46
C PHE A 97 -4.56 -2.82 -8.14
N LEU A 98 -4.70 -4.10 -7.85
CA LEU A 98 -3.90 -5.14 -8.49
C LEU A 98 -4.53 -5.60 -9.82
N PRO A 99 -3.70 -5.94 -10.82
CA PRO A 99 -4.19 -6.61 -12.02
C PRO A 99 -4.73 -8.01 -11.65
N LYS A 100 -5.78 -8.45 -12.34
CA LYS A 100 -6.44 -9.74 -12.06
C LYS A 100 -5.49 -10.95 -12.16
N GLU A 101 -4.47 -10.84 -12.96
CA GLU A 101 -3.43 -11.84 -13.17
C GLU A 101 -2.47 -11.95 -11.97
N ALA A 102 -2.44 -10.92 -11.12
CA ALA A 102 -1.54 -10.82 -9.97
C ALA A 102 -2.14 -11.31 -8.64
N THR A 103 -3.25 -12.04 -8.68
CA THR A 103 -3.93 -12.57 -7.46
C THR A 103 -2.99 -13.36 -6.55
N LEU A 104 -1.99 -14.02 -7.13
CA LEU A 104 -0.97 -14.75 -6.36
C LEU A 104 -0.16 -13.84 -5.42
N PHE A 105 -0.03 -12.55 -5.75
CA PHE A 105 0.75 -11.57 -5.00
C PHE A 105 -0.09 -10.67 -4.09
N GLU A 106 -1.39 -10.88 -4.02
CA GLU A 106 -2.33 -10.00 -3.31
C GLU A 106 -1.98 -9.85 -1.83
N GLU A 107 -1.68 -10.95 -1.15
CA GLU A 107 -1.31 -10.92 0.26
C GLU A 107 0.01 -10.18 0.51
N LEU A 108 1.01 -10.41 -0.35
CA LEU A 108 2.30 -9.73 -0.27
C LEU A 108 2.15 -8.22 -0.55
N ALA A 109 1.38 -7.86 -1.56
CA ALA A 109 1.05 -6.45 -1.84
C ALA A 109 0.31 -5.82 -0.65
N GLY A 110 -0.60 -6.56 -0.02
CA GLY A 110 -1.28 -6.15 1.21
C GLY A 110 -0.31 -5.86 2.36
N VAL A 111 0.65 -6.74 2.58
CA VAL A 111 1.71 -6.54 3.58
C VAL A 111 2.55 -5.31 3.23
N ALA A 112 2.94 -5.16 1.96
CA ALA A 112 3.74 -4.03 1.51
C ALA A 112 3.02 -2.69 1.76
N VAL A 113 1.78 -2.56 1.30
CA VAL A 113 0.99 -1.32 1.47
C VAL A 113 0.81 -0.98 2.95
N ARG A 114 0.43 -1.96 3.79
CA ARG A 114 0.26 -1.73 5.23
C ARG A 114 1.57 -1.33 5.92
N THR A 115 2.70 -1.89 5.50
CA THR A 115 4.02 -1.53 6.04
C THR A 115 4.42 -0.13 5.60
N MET A 116 4.18 0.21 4.34
CA MET A 116 4.42 1.55 3.81
C MET A 116 3.61 2.62 4.55
N ILE A 117 2.32 2.38 4.80
CA ILE A 117 1.47 3.29 5.59
C ILE A 117 2.02 3.50 7.00
N ARG A 118 2.51 2.44 7.65
CA ARG A 118 2.99 2.49 9.04
C ARG A 118 4.34 3.15 9.19
N CYS A 119 5.26 2.87 8.26
CA CYS A 119 6.67 3.16 8.43
C CYS A 119 7.17 4.30 7.55
N VAL A 120 6.41 4.67 6.50
CA VAL A 120 6.87 5.61 5.48
C VAL A 120 5.96 6.83 5.36
N ASP A 121 4.72 6.63 4.98
CA ASP A 121 3.78 7.72 4.73
C ASP A 121 2.35 7.27 5.02
N ARG A 122 1.69 7.93 5.97
CA ARG A 122 0.30 7.63 6.34
C ARG A 122 -0.69 7.95 5.22
N ASP A 123 -0.32 8.90 4.35
CA ASP A 123 -1.13 9.39 3.25
C ASP A 123 -0.69 8.82 1.89
N ILE A 124 -0.07 7.63 1.91
CA ILE A 124 0.33 6.94 0.69
C ILE A 124 -0.87 6.70 -0.23
N CYS A 125 -0.73 6.94 -1.53
CA CYS A 125 -1.78 6.68 -2.50
C CYS A 125 -1.34 5.56 -3.45
N LEU A 126 -2.28 4.66 -3.78
CA LEU A 126 -2.06 3.64 -4.81
C LEU A 126 -2.58 4.14 -6.16
N GLU A 127 -1.87 3.80 -7.21
CA GLU A 127 -2.36 3.89 -8.58
C GLU A 127 -2.71 2.49 -9.10
N GLN A 128 -3.45 2.42 -10.20
CA GLN A 128 -3.81 1.13 -10.79
C GLN A 128 -2.57 0.37 -11.22
N GLY A 129 -2.38 -0.82 -10.66
CA GLY A 129 -1.31 -1.72 -11.04
C GLY A 129 -1.56 -2.39 -12.38
N ASN A 130 -0.50 -2.89 -12.96
CA ASN A 130 -0.49 -3.60 -14.24
C ASN A 130 0.52 -4.74 -14.24
N MET A 131 0.39 -5.63 -15.23
CA MET A 131 1.40 -6.64 -15.55
C MET A 131 2.28 -6.11 -16.68
N GLU A 132 3.59 -6.19 -16.52
CA GLU A 132 4.58 -5.79 -17.52
C GLU A 132 5.47 -6.99 -17.89
N GLU A 133 5.86 -7.13 -19.15
CA GLU A 133 6.80 -8.17 -19.59
C GLU A 133 8.23 -7.84 -19.16
N SER A 134 8.52 -6.55 -19.09
CA SER A 134 9.82 -6.03 -18.65
C SER A 134 9.66 -4.69 -17.97
N ILE A 135 10.51 -4.40 -17.00
CA ILE A 135 10.58 -3.10 -16.34
C ILE A 135 11.99 -2.56 -16.40
N ASN A 136 12.10 -1.24 -16.51
CA ASN A 136 13.34 -0.51 -16.42
C ASN A 136 13.31 0.42 -15.21
N GLY A 137 14.43 0.56 -14.53
CA GLY A 137 14.61 1.50 -13.45
C GLY A 137 16.08 1.80 -13.19
N LYS A 138 16.38 3.04 -12.82
CA LYS A 138 17.75 3.47 -12.56
C LYS A 138 18.22 3.15 -11.15
N ASN A 139 17.35 3.31 -10.17
CA ASN A 139 17.68 3.00 -8.78
C ASN A 139 16.62 2.07 -8.22
N GLY A 140 17.03 1.12 -7.41
CA GLY A 140 16.09 0.22 -6.77
C GLY A 140 16.74 -0.72 -5.78
N ALA A 141 15.89 -1.39 -5.04
CA ALA A 141 16.24 -2.48 -4.15
C ALA A 141 15.36 -3.68 -4.46
N PHE A 142 15.95 -4.87 -4.46
CA PHE A 142 15.27 -6.15 -4.67
C PHE A 142 15.64 -7.14 -3.60
N GLN A 143 14.71 -8.01 -3.26
CA GLN A 143 14.95 -9.14 -2.38
C GLN A 143 14.19 -10.35 -2.88
N THR A 144 14.85 -11.50 -2.92
CA THR A 144 14.26 -12.77 -3.27
C THR A 144 13.89 -13.55 -2.02
N LEU A 145 12.68 -14.09 -2.02
CA LEU A 145 12.22 -15.09 -1.08
C LEU A 145 12.29 -16.44 -1.77
N GLU A 146 12.83 -17.45 -1.10
CA GLU A 146 12.96 -18.82 -1.61
C GLU A 146 12.25 -19.79 -0.67
N ALA A 147 11.37 -20.62 -1.21
CA ALA A 147 10.68 -21.66 -0.44
C ALA A 147 11.45 -22.99 -0.52
N GLU A 148 11.17 -23.91 0.41
CA GLU A 148 11.81 -25.24 0.45
C GLU A 148 11.61 -26.07 -0.83
N ASP A 149 10.52 -25.86 -1.55
CA ASP A 149 10.22 -26.52 -2.83
C ASP A 149 10.97 -25.92 -4.03
N GLY A 150 11.78 -24.88 -3.80
CA GLY A 150 12.53 -24.16 -4.82
C GLY A 150 11.72 -23.05 -5.51
N SER A 151 10.50 -22.80 -5.10
CA SER A 151 9.73 -21.64 -5.58
C SER A 151 10.41 -20.34 -5.13
N ARG A 152 10.39 -19.31 -6.00
CA ARG A 152 11.00 -18.02 -5.72
C ARG A 152 10.02 -16.89 -6.01
N ILE A 153 10.03 -15.89 -5.14
CA ILE A 153 9.35 -14.62 -5.34
C ILE A 153 10.40 -13.51 -5.24
N CYS A 154 10.49 -12.70 -6.27
CA CYS A 154 11.32 -11.51 -6.25
C CYS A 154 10.44 -10.29 -5.99
N VAL A 155 10.82 -9.50 -4.99
CA VAL A 155 10.09 -8.31 -4.55
C VAL A 155 11.03 -7.12 -4.67
N GLY A 156 10.52 -6.00 -5.18
CA GLY A 156 11.36 -4.82 -5.37
C GLY A 156 10.65 -3.51 -5.13
N LEU A 157 11.47 -2.51 -4.85
CA LEU A 157 11.13 -1.09 -4.85
C LEU A 157 11.99 -0.42 -5.92
N ILE A 158 11.36 0.31 -6.83
CA ILE A 158 12.05 0.98 -7.95
C ILE A 158 11.76 2.46 -7.91
N GLU A 159 12.79 3.28 -8.04
CA GLU A 159 12.68 4.73 -8.11
C GLU A 159 11.85 5.17 -9.32
N GLU A 160 10.93 6.07 -9.04
CA GLU A 160 10.22 6.84 -10.03
C GLU A 160 9.82 8.19 -9.42
N ASP A 161 10.27 9.27 -10.01
CA ASP A 161 9.91 10.66 -9.66
C ASP A 161 10.14 11.06 -8.19
N GLY A 162 11.18 10.54 -7.54
CA GLY A 162 11.59 10.89 -6.17
C GLY A 162 10.89 10.10 -5.06
N GLY A 163 10.01 9.17 -5.38
CA GLY A 163 9.28 8.38 -4.39
C GLY A 163 10.17 7.48 -3.55
N PHE A 164 11.21 6.93 -4.14
CA PHE A 164 12.19 6.09 -3.44
C PHE A 164 12.98 6.89 -2.40
N LEU A 165 13.42 8.11 -2.74
CA LEU A 165 14.12 9.00 -1.82
C LEU A 165 13.22 9.42 -0.65
N ASN A 166 11.95 9.69 -0.95
CA ASN A 166 10.94 10.00 0.07
C ASN A 166 10.71 8.81 1.01
N ALA A 167 10.65 7.59 0.45
CA ALA A 167 10.49 6.36 1.24
C ALA A 167 11.71 6.12 2.13
N ALA A 168 12.92 6.22 1.58
CA ALA A 168 14.17 6.09 2.31
C ALA A 168 14.23 7.06 3.50
N SER A 169 14.00 8.35 3.23
CA SER A 169 14.06 9.40 4.24
C SER A 169 13.04 9.21 5.36
N SER A 170 11.82 8.78 5.00
CA SER A 170 10.76 8.55 5.96
C SER A 170 11.06 7.34 6.84
N PHE A 171 11.51 6.25 6.25
CA PHE A 171 11.80 5.00 6.96
C PHE A 171 13.01 5.14 7.88
N ALA A 172 14.10 5.78 7.44
CA ALA A 172 15.26 6.06 8.26
C ALA A 172 15.00 7.10 9.36
N GLY A 173 13.96 7.94 9.21
CA GLY A 173 13.70 9.06 10.12
C GLY A 173 14.68 10.21 9.97
N GLU A 174 15.39 10.29 8.83
CA GLU A 174 16.33 11.36 8.50
C GLU A 174 16.15 11.80 7.03
N ALA A 175 16.58 13.01 6.71
CA ALA A 175 16.45 13.55 5.37
C ALA A 175 17.69 13.22 4.52
N PHE A 176 17.51 12.40 3.49
CA PHE A 176 18.51 12.20 2.45
C PHE A 176 18.35 13.27 1.38
N ALA A 177 19.47 13.88 0.95
CA ALA A 177 19.47 14.88 -0.10
C ALA A 177 19.55 14.26 -1.51
N THR A 178 20.10 13.07 -1.61
CA THR A 178 20.33 12.31 -2.84
C THR A 178 20.14 10.82 -2.59
N LEU A 179 19.96 10.06 -3.65
CA LEU A 179 19.98 8.59 -3.59
C LEU A 179 21.43 8.11 -3.54
N ASP A 180 22.02 8.18 -2.35
CA ASP A 180 23.32 7.61 -2.05
C ASP A 180 23.20 6.20 -1.45
N ALA A 181 24.32 5.61 -1.07
CA ALA A 181 24.36 4.25 -0.53
C ALA A 181 23.48 4.09 0.74
N ASP A 182 23.42 5.12 1.60
CA ASP A 182 22.65 5.07 2.84
C ASP A 182 21.14 5.13 2.55
N ALA A 183 20.73 5.95 1.57
CA ALA A 183 19.33 6.00 1.12
C ALA A 183 18.91 4.68 0.44
N LEU A 184 19.78 4.06 -0.36
CA LEU A 184 19.51 2.76 -0.98
C LEU A 184 19.41 1.65 0.08
N ASP A 185 20.32 1.64 1.05
CA ASP A 185 20.30 0.68 2.17
C ASP A 185 19.00 0.82 3.01
N SER A 186 18.57 2.04 3.26
CA SER A 186 17.30 2.30 3.96
C SER A 186 16.10 1.67 3.25
N CYS A 187 16.02 1.77 1.92
CA CYS A 187 14.96 1.12 1.15
C CYS A 187 15.12 -0.41 1.10
N ALA A 188 16.35 -0.92 1.09
CA ALA A 188 16.62 -2.35 1.19
C ALA A 188 16.16 -2.92 2.53
N GLU A 189 16.39 -2.21 3.63
CA GLU A 189 15.88 -2.57 4.95
C GLU A 189 14.36 -2.47 5.06
N LEU A 190 13.74 -1.47 4.44
CA LEU A 190 12.28 -1.40 4.34
C LEU A 190 11.72 -2.62 3.61
N LEU A 191 12.35 -3.02 2.50
CA LEU A 191 11.96 -4.20 1.75
C LEU A 191 12.14 -5.47 2.56
N ASN A 192 13.24 -5.57 3.30
CA ASN A 192 13.50 -6.67 4.22
C ASN A 192 12.45 -6.76 5.33
N CYS A 193 11.97 -5.62 5.86
CA CYS A 193 10.86 -5.58 6.80
C CYS A 193 9.56 -6.09 6.19
N ILE A 194 9.20 -5.66 4.97
CA ILE A 194 8.00 -6.10 4.24
C ILE A 194 8.03 -7.62 4.07
N ASN A 195 9.11 -8.14 3.52
CA ASN A 195 9.29 -9.55 3.22
C ASN A 195 9.35 -10.41 4.48
N GLY A 196 9.98 -9.91 5.55
CA GLY A 196 10.02 -10.58 6.85
C GLY A 196 8.64 -10.72 7.50
N ILE A 197 7.79 -9.70 7.39
CA ILE A 197 6.40 -9.76 7.85
C ILE A 197 5.60 -10.80 7.04
N TYR A 198 5.75 -10.80 5.72
CA TYR A 198 5.10 -11.77 4.84
C TYR A 198 5.55 -13.20 5.14
N ALA A 199 6.86 -13.47 5.19
CA ALA A 199 7.40 -14.78 5.52
C ALA A 199 6.93 -15.28 6.89
N SER A 200 6.90 -14.39 7.90
CA SER A 200 6.40 -14.71 9.23
C SER A 200 4.89 -15.04 9.25
N ALA A 201 4.09 -14.40 8.39
CA ALA A 201 2.69 -14.73 8.23
C ALA A 201 2.52 -16.13 7.60
N LYS A 202 3.29 -16.42 6.53
CA LYS A 202 3.27 -17.71 5.83
C LYS A 202 3.78 -18.87 6.65
N SER A 203 4.75 -18.66 7.52
CA SER A 203 5.22 -19.69 8.46
C SER A 203 4.10 -20.23 9.37
N LYS A 204 3.12 -19.39 9.74
CA LYS A 204 1.92 -19.82 10.48
C LYS A 204 1.02 -20.74 9.66
N GLU A 205 1.09 -20.66 8.34
CA GLU A 205 0.40 -21.52 7.39
C GLU A 205 1.23 -22.75 7.00
N SER A 206 2.38 -22.97 7.67
CA SER A 206 3.33 -24.05 7.40
C SER A 206 4.03 -23.91 6.04
N ILE A 207 4.19 -22.69 5.57
CA ILE A 207 4.97 -22.35 4.37
C ILE A 207 6.19 -21.56 4.81
N GLU A 208 7.37 -22.16 4.71
CA GLU A 208 8.63 -21.52 5.10
C GLU A 208 9.25 -20.83 3.89
N TRP A 209 9.54 -19.53 4.08
CA TRP A 209 10.24 -18.68 3.12
C TRP A 209 11.57 -18.21 3.71
N GLU A 210 12.67 -18.49 3.03
CA GLU A 210 13.98 -17.91 3.33
C GLU A 210 14.16 -16.59 2.59
N LEU A 211 14.57 -15.54 3.30
CA LEU A 211 14.88 -14.26 2.73
C LEU A 211 16.35 -14.23 2.33
N LEU A 212 16.63 -14.10 1.05
CA LEU A 212 17.99 -13.86 0.58
C LEU A 212 18.40 -12.41 0.88
N PRO A 213 19.71 -12.10 0.97
CA PRO A 213 20.15 -10.72 1.16
C PRO A 213 19.58 -9.79 0.08
N PRO A 214 19.13 -8.59 0.44
CA PRO A 214 18.65 -7.62 -0.55
C PRO A 214 19.79 -7.16 -1.46
N ALA A 215 19.47 -6.91 -2.72
CA ALA A 215 20.35 -6.36 -3.73
C ALA A 215 19.90 -4.94 -4.11
N MET A 216 20.85 -4.03 -4.21
CA MET A 216 20.61 -2.64 -4.59
C MET A 216 21.31 -2.32 -5.90
N TYR A 217 20.81 -1.39 -6.68
CA TYR A 217 21.45 -0.92 -7.89
C TYR A 217 21.25 0.58 -8.12
N GLU A 218 22.24 1.22 -8.73
CA GLU A 218 22.28 2.66 -9.02
C GLU A 218 22.29 2.99 -10.52
N THR A 219 22.26 1.96 -11.36
CA THR A 219 22.32 2.10 -12.82
C THR A 219 21.09 1.49 -13.46
N ASP A 220 20.77 1.91 -14.68
CA ASP A 220 19.63 1.35 -15.41
C ASP A 220 19.73 -0.18 -15.47
N GLN A 221 18.67 -0.82 -15.03
CA GLN A 221 18.49 -2.27 -15.08
C GLN A 221 17.21 -2.58 -15.87
N ASP A 222 17.34 -3.49 -16.83
CA ASP A 222 16.22 -4.11 -17.50
C ASP A 222 15.95 -5.47 -16.85
N MET A 223 14.76 -5.64 -16.32
CA MET A 223 14.33 -6.87 -15.69
C MET A 223 13.17 -7.47 -16.48
N GLN A 224 13.22 -8.77 -16.65
CA GLN A 224 12.20 -9.55 -17.35
C GLN A 224 11.85 -10.78 -16.51
N ALA A 225 10.59 -11.19 -16.56
CA ALA A 225 10.11 -12.41 -15.93
C ALA A 225 9.17 -13.15 -16.88
N ASP A 226 9.32 -14.46 -16.99
CA ASP A 226 8.52 -15.30 -17.90
C ASP A 226 7.02 -15.24 -17.60
N GLY A 227 6.65 -15.04 -16.35
CA GLY A 227 5.25 -14.88 -15.89
C GLY A 227 4.74 -13.43 -15.89
N GLY A 228 5.57 -12.49 -16.32
CA GLY A 228 5.32 -11.05 -16.18
C GLY A 228 5.63 -10.53 -14.78
N ILE A 229 5.74 -9.22 -14.69
CA ILE A 229 6.06 -8.48 -13.47
C ILE A 229 4.81 -7.70 -13.06
N CYS A 230 4.30 -7.97 -11.86
CA CYS A 230 3.25 -7.15 -11.26
C CYS A 230 3.88 -5.85 -10.78
N VAL A 231 3.38 -4.73 -11.30
CA VAL A 231 3.81 -3.39 -10.92
C VAL A 231 2.65 -2.69 -10.22
N LEU A 232 2.87 -2.26 -8.99
CA LEU A 232 1.93 -1.46 -8.21
C LEU A 232 2.55 -0.09 -7.91
N PRO A 233 2.19 0.95 -8.66
CA PRO A 233 2.69 2.28 -8.40
C PRO A 233 2.09 2.86 -7.12
N MET A 234 2.93 3.52 -6.33
CA MET A 234 2.57 4.17 -5.06
C MET A 234 3.06 5.62 -5.07
N LEU A 235 2.26 6.55 -4.57
CA LEU A 235 2.68 7.92 -4.32
C LEU A 235 3.09 8.06 -2.86
N VAL A 236 4.36 8.33 -2.63
CA VAL A 236 4.97 8.60 -1.32
C VAL A 236 5.25 10.08 -1.22
N LYS A 237 4.55 10.78 -0.33
CA LYS A 237 4.61 12.26 -0.22
C LYS A 237 4.44 12.96 -1.58
N GLY A 238 3.55 12.43 -2.41
CA GLY A 238 3.22 12.98 -3.72
C GLY A 238 4.19 12.60 -4.85
N SER A 239 5.24 11.84 -4.60
CA SER A 239 6.19 11.36 -5.60
C SER A 239 6.04 9.85 -5.82
N ARG A 240 6.19 9.40 -7.06
CA ARG A 240 5.94 8.01 -7.44
C ARG A 240 7.09 7.08 -7.10
N LEU A 241 6.73 5.90 -6.60
CA LEU A 241 7.57 4.74 -6.34
C LEU A 241 6.86 3.52 -6.92
N ARG A 242 7.57 2.59 -7.55
CA ARG A 242 6.99 1.33 -8.01
C ARG A 242 7.34 0.19 -7.06
N PHE A 243 6.31 -0.45 -6.51
CA PHE A 243 6.43 -1.76 -5.87
C PHE A 243 6.24 -2.82 -6.94
N VAL A 244 7.14 -3.78 -7.02
CA VAL A 244 7.13 -4.82 -8.05
C VAL A 244 7.27 -6.21 -7.45
N VAL A 245 6.57 -7.18 -8.05
CA VAL A 245 6.63 -8.59 -7.63
C VAL A 245 6.59 -9.48 -8.86
N PHE A 246 7.44 -10.52 -8.87
CA PHE A 246 7.47 -11.55 -9.92
C PHE A 246 8.05 -12.86 -9.42
N GLN A 247 7.85 -13.92 -10.19
CA GLN A 247 8.40 -15.26 -9.98
C GLN A 247 9.41 -15.62 -11.04
#